data_230bfa6ac50798408ea57addaf3a0313
#
_entry.id   230bfa6ac50798408ea57addaf3a0313
#
_cell.length_a   1.000
_cell.length_b   1.000
_cell.length_c   1.000
_cell.angle_alpha   90.00
_cell.angle_beta   90.00
_cell.angle_gamma   90.00
#
_symmetry.space_group_name_H-M   'P 1'
#
loop_
_entity.id
_entity.type
_entity.pdbx_description
1 polymer ?
#
loop_
_entity_poly.entity_id
_entity_poly.type
_entity_poly.pdbx_seq_one_letter_code
_entity_poly.pdbx_strand_id
1 'polypeptide(L)'
;MSISSLPKALRVLAKAKQVFGRSRNPYPPSLRNGRVYQWFKWLAPGLLVKRWLLISASGVVLASLGLAIWTGMTPIFFFLQLLRNFLAWIAEVIPNYVSGPLIVAGGILLILWGQTRSLNSITQVLMPEGNEELVDRLLNHRRLNRGPKIVAIGGGTGLSNLLRGLKDYSAKITAIVTVADDGGSSGRLRREIGVLPPGDIRNCLAALADEEKLLTELFQYRFQAGDGLMGHSFGNLFLTAMSDIAGDLEQAIAASSKVLAVRGEVLPATLSDVSLWAELADGRRIEGESSITKANGRILKIGCTPANPPALPRAAIALREADFMIIGPGSLYTSVIPNLLVPEIADAIANTEVPRIYVCNIMTQPGETDGYSVADHIRAIDRACGRPLFDAVVVQGKVPSAKALIRYSQENSYPVVLDREAVTQLGRRIVITNVMDEDENTGLIRHNSQRLAGMLLRWYGRAQNIY
;
A
#
# COMPACT_ATOMS: atom_id res chain seq x y z
N MET A 1 -24.20 30.80 -15.54
CA MET A 1 -23.91 30.71 -16.98
C MET A 1 -24.05 29.26 -17.42
N SER A 2 -24.99 28.97 -18.33
CA SER A 2 -25.27 27.60 -18.79
C SER A 2 -24.17 27.13 -19.75
N ILE A 3 -23.73 25.85 -19.60
CA ILE A 3 -22.70 25.21 -20.44
C ILE A 3 -23.07 25.20 -21.93
N SER A 4 -24.34 25.46 -22.27
CA SER A 4 -24.87 25.49 -23.64
C SER A 4 -24.39 26.69 -24.48
N SER A 5 -23.86 27.74 -23.89
CA SER A 5 -23.46 28.98 -24.58
C SER A 5 -21.97 29.07 -24.96
N LEU A 6 -21.15 28.03 -24.69
CA LEU A 6 -19.72 28.00 -24.99
C LEU A 6 -19.42 27.42 -26.38
N PRO A 7 -18.36 27.89 -27.09
CA PRO A 7 -17.90 27.31 -28.36
C PRO A 7 -17.61 25.80 -28.22
N LYS A 8 -17.84 25.04 -29.32
CA LYS A 8 -17.73 23.56 -29.31
C LYS A 8 -16.44 23.02 -28.66
N ALA A 9 -15.30 23.66 -28.88
CA ALA A 9 -14.02 23.28 -28.29
C ALA A 9 -13.98 23.46 -26.77
N LEU A 10 -14.57 24.51 -26.24
CA LEU A 10 -14.62 24.76 -24.79
C LEU A 10 -15.68 23.90 -24.10
N ARG A 11 -16.74 23.47 -24.78
CA ARG A 11 -17.69 22.47 -24.25
C ARG A 11 -17.05 21.09 -24.07
N VAL A 12 -16.15 20.70 -24.96
CA VAL A 12 -15.40 19.43 -24.85
C VAL A 12 -14.46 19.50 -23.65
N LEU A 13 -13.77 20.63 -23.44
CA LEU A 13 -12.90 20.84 -22.28
C LEU A 13 -13.66 20.94 -20.95
N ALA A 14 -14.83 21.58 -20.92
CA ALA A 14 -15.68 21.67 -19.74
C ALA A 14 -16.30 20.31 -19.37
N LYS A 15 -16.77 19.53 -20.36
CA LYS A 15 -17.22 18.14 -20.15
C LYS A 15 -16.08 17.23 -19.70
N ALA A 16 -14.88 17.38 -20.26
CA ALA A 16 -13.70 16.65 -19.80
C ALA A 16 -13.41 16.95 -18.32
N LYS A 17 -13.45 18.21 -17.90
CA LYS A 17 -13.19 18.61 -16.50
C LYS A 17 -14.24 18.08 -15.52
N GLN A 18 -15.49 17.92 -15.93
CA GLN A 18 -16.58 17.35 -15.12
C GLN A 18 -16.50 15.83 -15.01
N VAL A 19 -15.95 15.15 -16.03
CA VAL A 19 -15.75 13.70 -16.07
C VAL A 19 -14.48 13.31 -15.27
N PHE A 20 -13.43 14.16 -15.29
CA PHE A 20 -12.18 13.92 -14.54
C PHE A 20 -12.33 13.97 -13.01
N GLY A 21 -13.44 14.56 -12.49
CA GLY A 21 -13.68 14.70 -11.04
C GLY A 21 -14.39 13.51 -10.37
N ARG A 22 -14.89 12.51 -11.10
CA ARG A 22 -15.80 11.50 -10.52
C ARG A 22 -15.55 10.02 -10.84
N SER A 23 -14.58 9.64 -11.68
CA SER A 23 -14.38 8.24 -12.08
C SER A 23 -12.92 7.79 -11.93
N ARG A 24 -12.72 6.60 -11.36
CA ARG A 24 -11.41 5.91 -11.33
C ARG A 24 -10.82 5.64 -12.72
N ASN A 25 -11.63 5.74 -13.78
CA ASN A 25 -11.22 5.60 -15.18
C ASN A 25 -12.13 6.46 -16.05
N PRO A 26 -11.66 7.62 -16.56
CA PRO A 26 -12.49 8.59 -17.27
C PRO A 26 -12.92 8.16 -18.69
N TYR A 27 -12.58 6.96 -19.15
CA TYR A 27 -12.81 6.53 -20.54
C TYR A 27 -13.60 5.22 -20.63
N PRO A 28 -14.57 5.11 -21.57
CA PRO A 28 -15.31 3.89 -21.80
C PRO A 28 -14.40 2.75 -22.32
N PRO A 29 -14.75 1.49 -22.05
CA PRO A 29 -13.92 0.32 -22.41
C PRO A 29 -13.54 0.22 -23.89
N SER A 30 -14.39 0.74 -24.79
CA SER A 30 -14.19 0.71 -26.24
C SER A 30 -13.04 1.59 -26.76
N LEU A 31 -12.59 2.59 -25.98
CA LEU A 31 -11.47 3.47 -26.35
C LEU A 31 -10.13 3.05 -25.74
N ARG A 32 -10.10 2.03 -24.89
CA ARG A 32 -8.90 1.62 -24.14
C ARG A 32 -7.77 1.04 -24.99
N ASN A 33 -8.07 0.48 -26.16
CA ASN A 33 -7.09 -0.21 -27.02
C ASN A 33 -6.71 0.57 -28.31
N GLY A 34 -7.11 1.80 -28.46
CA GLY A 34 -6.80 2.59 -29.65
C GLY A 34 -5.43 3.27 -29.56
N ARG A 35 -4.59 3.19 -30.63
CA ARG A 35 -3.31 3.92 -30.74
C ARG A 35 -3.44 5.42 -30.44
N VAL A 36 -4.56 6.04 -30.78
CA VAL A 36 -4.86 7.45 -30.52
C VAL A 36 -4.97 7.75 -29.00
N TYR A 37 -5.56 6.82 -28.22
CA TYR A 37 -5.65 6.93 -26.76
C TYR A 37 -4.28 6.89 -26.07
N GLN A 38 -3.38 6.08 -26.54
CA GLN A 38 -2.00 5.99 -26.04
C GLN A 38 -1.27 7.34 -26.24
N TRP A 39 -1.49 8.00 -27.36
CA TRP A 39 -0.93 9.33 -27.63
C TRP A 39 -1.44 10.42 -26.67
N PHE A 40 -2.74 10.42 -26.36
CA PHE A 40 -3.30 11.38 -25.39
C PHE A 40 -2.75 11.18 -23.97
N LYS A 41 -2.38 9.97 -23.59
CA LYS A 41 -1.69 9.70 -22.29
C LYS A 41 -0.33 10.41 -22.19
N TRP A 42 0.41 10.51 -23.28
CA TRP A 42 1.67 11.28 -23.31
C TRP A 42 1.45 12.79 -23.15
N LEU A 43 0.30 13.30 -23.56
CA LEU A 43 -0.10 14.69 -23.41
C LEU A 43 -0.69 14.99 -22.02
N ALA A 44 -0.97 13.97 -21.17
CA ALA A 44 -1.54 14.16 -19.85
C ALA A 44 -0.64 15.03 -18.97
N PRO A 45 -1.20 15.96 -18.17
CA PRO A 45 -0.43 16.76 -17.23
C PRO A 45 0.15 15.85 -16.13
N GLY A 46 1.44 15.93 -15.88
CA GLY A 46 2.12 15.16 -14.82
C GLY A 46 3.42 14.44 -15.24
N LEU A 47 3.68 14.27 -16.52
CA LEU A 47 4.95 13.75 -16.99
C LEU A 47 6.00 14.87 -17.04
N LEU A 48 6.90 14.93 -16.06
CA LEU A 48 8.00 15.91 -16.02
C LEU A 48 8.98 15.80 -17.19
N VAL A 49 8.91 14.70 -17.96
CA VAL A 49 9.75 14.46 -19.17
C VAL A 49 9.63 15.58 -20.19
N LYS A 50 8.45 16.20 -20.33
CA LYS A 50 8.23 17.30 -21.29
C LYS A 50 9.13 18.52 -21.02
N ARG A 51 9.36 18.87 -19.76
CA ARG A 51 10.22 20.02 -19.39
C ARG A 51 11.64 19.77 -19.83
N TRP A 52 12.14 18.55 -19.61
CA TRP A 52 13.51 18.18 -19.98
C TRP A 52 13.68 18.07 -21.50
N LEU A 53 12.67 17.56 -22.22
CA LEU A 53 12.67 17.55 -23.68
C LEU A 53 12.68 18.97 -24.27
N LEU A 54 11.91 19.90 -23.70
CA LEU A 54 11.93 21.31 -24.11
C LEU A 54 13.28 21.96 -23.82
N ILE A 55 13.88 21.71 -22.66
CA ILE A 55 15.22 22.22 -22.33
C ILE A 55 16.26 21.64 -23.28
N SER A 56 16.20 20.33 -23.58
CA SER A 56 17.10 19.69 -24.55
C SER A 56 16.94 20.28 -25.97
N ALA A 57 15.71 20.47 -26.43
CA ALA A 57 15.44 21.10 -27.72
C ALA A 57 15.96 22.54 -27.77
N SER A 58 15.76 23.32 -26.69
CA SER A 58 16.33 24.68 -26.60
C SER A 58 17.86 24.67 -26.63
N GLY A 59 18.49 23.69 -25.98
CA GLY A 59 19.94 23.49 -26.02
C GLY A 59 20.48 23.20 -27.43
N VAL A 60 19.76 22.35 -28.18
CA VAL A 60 20.10 22.06 -29.59
C VAL A 60 20.01 23.32 -30.46
N VAL A 61 18.95 24.11 -30.29
CA VAL A 61 18.78 25.39 -31.01
C VAL A 61 19.93 26.36 -30.66
N LEU A 62 20.25 26.53 -29.38
CA LEU A 62 21.35 27.40 -28.92
C LEU A 62 22.72 26.94 -29.46
N ALA A 63 22.99 25.63 -29.42
CA ALA A 63 24.21 25.06 -29.97
C ALA A 63 24.32 25.28 -31.50
N SER A 64 23.20 25.11 -32.20
CA SER A 64 23.14 25.36 -33.66
C SER A 64 23.38 26.84 -34.00
N LEU A 65 22.78 27.75 -33.24
CA LEU A 65 23.02 29.19 -33.37
C LEU A 65 24.45 29.57 -33.04
N GLY A 66 25.04 29.01 -31.97
CA GLY A 66 26.45 29.23 -31.62
C GLY A 66 27.41 28.74 -32.73
N LEU A 67 27.14 27.58 -33.29
CA LEU A 67 27.92 27.05 -34.44
C LEU A 67 27.79 27.94 -35.67
N ALA A 68 26.59 28.44 -35.94
CA ALA A 68 26.30 29.37 -37.01
C ALA A 68 27.12 30.65 -36.91
N ILE A 69 27.15 31.25 -35.74
CA ILE A 69 27.92 32.46 -35.45
C ILE A 69 29.43 32.18 -35.62
N TRP A 70 29.89 31.07 -35.07
CA TRP A 70 31.30 30.69 -35.14
C TRP A 70 31.81 30.47 -36.56
N THR A 71 31.01 29.86 -37.44
CA THR A 71 31.35 29.59 -38.84
C THR A 71 31.08 30.77 -39.78
N GLY A 72 30.74 31.96 -39.25
CA GLY A 72 30.41 33.13 -40.08
C GLY A 72 29.20 32.97 -40.98
N MET A 73 28.24 32.06 -40.61
CA MET A 73 27.00 31.80 -41.34
C MET A 73 27.12 31.16 -42.72
N THR A 74 28.35 31.01 -43.25
CA THR A 74 28.61 30.51 -44.64
C THR A 74 28.01 29.11 -44.90
N PRO A 75 28.18 28.09 -44.05
CA PRO A 75 27.57 26.78 -44.26
C PRO A 75 26.05 26.82 -44.25
N ILE A 76 25.47 27.70 -43.43
CA ILE A 76 24.02 27.87 -43.31
C ILE A 76 23.44 28.53 -44.56
N PHE A 77 24.12 29.57 -45.10
CA PHE A 77 23.71 30.19 -46.37
C PHE A 77 23.71 29.17 -47.50
N PHE A 78 24.77 28.36 -47.62
CA PHE A 78 24.86 27.31 -48.64
C PHE A 78 23.73 26.27 -48.47
N PHE A 79 23.48 25.78 -47.24
CA PHE A 79 22.39 24.85 -46.98
C PHE A 79 21.00 25.46 -47.24
N LEU A 80 20.77 26.69 -46.83
CA LEU A 80 19.51 27.40 -47.12
C LEU A 80 19.29 27.64 -48.62
N GLN A 81 20.35 27.92 -49.35
CA GLN A 81 20.27 28.08 -50.79
C GLN A 81 19.94 26.75 -51.50
N LEU A 82 20.55 25.64 -51.05
CA LEU A 82 20.27 24.30 -51.55
C LEU A 82 18.81 23.88 -51.20
N LEU A 83 18.39 24.13 -49.99
CA LEU A 83 17.01 23.87 -49.55
C LEU A 83 16.01 24.72 -50.34
N ARG A 84 16.29 26.01 -50.56
CA ARG A 84 15.43 26.89 -51.36
C ARG A 84 15.29 26.38 -52.78
N ASN A 85 16.38 25.96 -53.41
CA ASN A 85 16.35 25.44 -54.78
C ASN A 85 15.58 24.13 -54.88
N PHE A 86 15.71 23.26 -53.89
CA PHE A 86 14.96 22.01 -53.76
C PHE A 86 13.46 22.26 -53.55
N LEU A 87 13.10 23.19 -52.68
CA LEU A 87 11.71 23.57 -52.45
C LEU A 87 11.07 24.25 -53.65
N ALA A 88 11.84 25.11 -54.38
CA ALA A 88 11.39 25.73 -55.61
C ALA A 88 11.12 24.69 -56.71
N TRP A 89 12.00 23.72 -56.86
CA TRP A 89 11.78 22.60 -57.79
C TRP A 89 10.52 21.79 -57.45
N ILE A 90 10.26 21.52 -56.17
CA ILE A 90 9.01 20.85 -55.71
C ILE A 90 7.79 21.73 -56.05
N ALA A 91 7.88 23.03 -55.84
CA ALA A 91 6.77 23.96 -56.07
C ALA A 91 6.43 24.16 -57.56
N GLU A 92 7.40 23.92 -58.47
CA GLU A 92 7.17 23.89 -59.93
C GLU A 92 6.38 22.64 -60.35
N VAL A 93 6.61 21.51 -59.68
CA VAL A 93 5.96 20.23 -60.03
C VAL A 93 4.59 20.07 -59.33
N ILE A 94 4.46 20.55 -58.09
CA ILE A 94 3.27 20.37 -57.27
C ILE A 94 2.88 21.73 -56.68
N PRO A 95 1.60 22.16 -56.82
CA PRO A 95 1.13 23.44 -56.28
C PRO A 95 1.36 23.52 -54.75
N ASN A 96 1.78 24.69 -54.27
CA ASN A 96 2.20 24.94 -52.90
C ASN A 96 1.12 24.59 -51.85
N TYR A 97 -0.14 24.74 -52.18
CA TYR A 97 -1.26 24.42 -51.31
C TYR A 97 -1.46 22.90 -51.10
N VAL A 98 -0.80 22.05 -51.90
CA VAL A 98 -0.80 20.58 -51.76
C VAL A 98 0.54 20.11 -51.17
N SER A 99 1.69 20.57 -51.73
CA SER A 99 3.01 20.13 -51.29
C SER A 99 3.34 20.53 -49.87
N GLY A 100 2.98 21.75 -49.43
CA GLY A 100 3.21 22.22 -48.07
C GLY A 100 2.57 21.34 -47.01
N PRO A 101 1.24 21.16 -47.04
CA PRO A 101 0.54 20.28 -46.07
C PRO A 101 1.04 18.82 -46.11
N LEU A 102 1.39 18.26 -47.26
CA LEU A 102 1.92 16.89 -47.37
C LEU A 102 3.28 16.74 -46.69
N ILE A 103 4.19 17.69 -46.88
CA ILE A 103 5.52 17.68 -46.25
C ILE A 103 5.38 17.83 -44.73
N VAL A 104 4.51 18.72 -44.27
CA VAL A 104 4.19 18.88 -42.81
C VAL A 104 3.61 17.60 -42.23
N ALA A 105 2.65 16.99 -42.91
CA ALA A 105 2.06 15.74 -42.47
C ALA A 105 3.11 14.60 -42.43
N GLY A 106 3.95 14.49 -43.46
CA GLY A 106 5.05 13.54 -43.51
C GLY A 106 6.06 13.74 -42.36
N GLY A 107 6.44 15.00 -42.10
CA GLY A 107 7.32 15.34 -40.97
C GLY A 107 6.72 14.96 -39.61
N ILE A 108 5.44 15.27 -39.38
CA ILE A 108 4.72 14.86 -38.16
C ILE A 108 4.71 13.33 -38.04
N LEU A 109 4.39 12.61 -39.12
CA LEU A 109 4.37 11.14 -39.12
C LEU A 109 5.74 10.53 -38.79
N LEU A 110 6.82 11.10 -39.35
CA LEU A 110 8.19 10.66 -39.05
C LEU A 110 8.59 10.89 -37.59
N ILE A 111 8.23 12.06 -37.03
CA ILE A 111 8.46 12.37 -35.62
C ILE A 111 7.71 11.37 -34.75
N LEU A 112 6.45 11.12 -35.04
CA LEU A 112 5.60 10.21 -34.31
C LEU A 112 6.14 8.76 -34.40
N TRP A 113 6.53 8.33 -35.58
CA TRP A 113 7.08 7.00 -35.81
C TRP A 113 8.44 6.81 -35.12
N GLY A 114 9.34 7.78 -35.21
CA GLY A 114 10.63 7.74 -34.55
C GLY A 114 10.52 7.69 -33.01
N GLN A 115 9.64 8.52 -32.43
CA GLN A 115 9.39 8.52 -30.99
C GLN A 115 8.78 7.20 -30.51
N THR A 116 7.79 6.65 -31.23
CA THR A 116 7.19 5.37 -30.85
C THR A 116 8.19 4.22 -30.93
N ARG A 117 9.04 4.23 -31.96
CA ARG A 117 10.07 3.19 -32.14
C ARG A 117 11.16 3.26 -31.07
N SER A 118 11.62 4.46 -30.75
CA SER A 118 12.61 4.69 -29.67
C SER A 118 12.08 4.26 -28.30
N LEU A 119 10.84 4.64 -27.98
CA LEU A 119 10.22 4.25 -26.73
C LEU A 119 10.00 2.74 -26.64
N ASN A 120 9.52 2.11 -27.70
CA ASN A 120 9.34 0.65 -27.72
C ASN A 120 10.68 -0.08 -27.57
N SER A 121 11.75 0.41 -28.15
CA SER A 121 13.09 -0.17 -27.99
C SER A 121 13.56 -0.10 -26.54
N ILE A 122 13.37 1.04 -25.86
CA ILE A 122 13.72 1.21 -24.44
C ILE A 122 12.84 0.32 -23.55
N THR A 123 11.54 0.25 -23.85
CA THR A 123 10.59 -0.57 -23.09
C THR A 123 10.90 -2.06 -23.21
N GLN A 124 11.26 -2.51 -24.38
CA GLN A 124 11.59 -3.92 -24.65
C GLN A 124 12.84 -4.40 -23.91
N VAL A 125 13.82 -3.49 -23.72
CA VAL A 125 15.05 -3.79 -22.96
C VAL A 125 14.81 -3.77 -21.45
N LEU A 126 13.99 -2.82 -20.98
CA LEU A 126 13.74 -2.64 -19.53
C LEU A 126 12.68 -3.59 -18.98
N MET A 127 11.80 -4.15 -19.83
CA MET A 127 10.65 -4.98 -19.42
C MET A 127 10.35 -6.08 -20.44
N PRO A 128 11.16 -7.16 -20.51
CA PRO A 128 10.99 -8.21 -21.49
C PRO A 128 9.67 -8.99 -21.38
N GLU A 129 9.02 -9.01 -20.19
CA GLU A 129 7.84 -9.83 -19.91
C GLU A 129 6.59 -9.04 -19.47
N GLY A 130 6.60 -7.71 -19.54
CA GLY A 130 5.50 -6.88 -18.99
C GLY A 130 4.39 -6.59 -19.99
N ASN A 131 3.14 -7.05 -19.69
CA ASN A 131 1.92 -6.70 -20.44
C ASN A 131 1.41 -5.27 -20.19
N GLU A 132 1.99 -4.52 -19.25
CA GLU A 132 1.59 -3.15 -18.93
C GLU A 132 2.41 -2.12 -19.69
N GLU A 133 1.73 -1.10 -20.21
CA GLU A 133 2.39 0.01 -20.90
C GLU A 133 3.28 0.80 -19.93
N LEU A 134 4.51 1.16 -20.36
CA LEU A 134 5.47 1.96 -19.58
C LEU A 134 4.84 3.23 -19.01
N VAL A 135 3.96 3.88 -19.76
CA VAL A 135 3.26 5.10 -19.32
C VAL A 135 2.34 4.82 -18.13
N ASP A 136 1.61 3.71 -18.14
CA ASP A 136 0.71 3.35 -17.04
C ASP A 136 1.50 2.99 -15.77
N ARG A 137 2.63 2.29 -15.90
CA ARG A 137 3.54 2.04 -14.78
C ARG A 137 4.13 3.33 -14.22
N LEU A 138 4.61 4.25 -15.07
CA LEU A 138 5.13 5.55 -14.64
C LEU A 138 4.05 6.41 -13.96
N LEU A 139 2.84 6.44 -14.49
CA LEU A 139 1.73 7.18 -13.88
C LEU A 139 1.31 6.56 -12.56
N ASN A 140 1.21 5.23 -12.47
CA ASN A 140 0.90 4.52 -11.24
C ASN A 140 1.99 4.73 -10.18
N HIS A 141 3.28 4.58 -10.55
CA HIS A 141 4.40 4.83 -9.65
C HIS A 141 4.37 6.26 -9.07
N ARG A 142 4.14 7.28 -9.92
CA ARG A 142 4.02 8.67 -9.46
C ARG A 142 2.79 8.93 -8.60
N ARG A 143 1.65 8.30 -8.94
CA ARG A 143 0.43 8.40 -8.15
C ARG A 143 0.65 7.83 -6.74
N LEU A 144 1.25 6.65 -6.65
CA LEU A 144 1.51 5.98 -5.38
C LEU A 144 2.55 6.74 -4.53
N ASN A 145 3.60 7.30 -5.16
CA ASN A 145 4.59 8.11 -4.45
C ASN A 145 4.06 9.46 -3.95
N ARG A 146 2.93 9.94 -4.45
CA ARG A 146 2.21 11.13 -3.94
C ARG A 146 1.17 10.77 -2.87
N GLY A 147 0.95 9.49 -2.62
CA GLY A 147 0.08 9.03 -1.55
C GLY A 147 0.55 9.47 -0.18
N PRO A 148 -0.35 9.45 0.84
CA PRO A 148 -0.01 9.78 2.21
C PRO A 148 1.00 8.78 2.79
N LYS A 149 1.78 9.23 3.78
CA LYS A 149 2.59 8.36 4.64
C LYS A 149 1.65 7.65 5.62
N ILE A 150 1.41 6.36 5.40
CA ILE A 150 0.48 5.57 6.20
C ILE A 150 1.28 4.66 7.12
N VAL A 151 1.01 4.73 8.42
CA VAL A 151 1.52 3.74 9.38
C VAL A 151 0.38 2.82 9.78
N ALA A 152 0.56 1.51 9.57
CA ALA A 152 -0.38 0.46 9.98
C ALA A 152 0.26 -0.41 11.06
N ILE A 153 -0.41 -0.56 12.20
CA ILE A 153 0.12 -1.19 13.42
C ILE A 153 -0.68 -2.45 13.72
N GLY A 154 0.00 -3.59 13.91
CA GLY A 154 -0.69 -4.85 14.21
C GLY A 154 0.17 -6.07 14.01
N GLY A 155 -0.44 -7.14 13.52
CA GLY A 155 0.22 -8.43 13.23
C GLY A 155 -0.72 -9.39 12.52
N GLY A 156 -0.23 -10.58 12.25
CA GLY A 156 -1.00 -11.68 11.70
C GLY A 156 -1.59 -11.47 10.31
N THR A 157 -2.61 -12.27 10.04
CA THR A 157 -3.32 -12.24 8.76
C THR A 157 -4.20 -10.99 8.61
N GLY A 158 -4.62 -10.37 9.72
CA GLY A 158 -5.44 -9.17 9.70
C GLY A 158 -4.70 -7.99 9.08
N LEU A 159 -3.52 -7.67 9.60
CA LEU A 159 -2.69 -6.59 9.09
C LEU A 159 -2.25 -6.84 7.65
N SER A 160 -1.75 -8.05 7.33
CA SER A 160 -1.33 -8.39 5.96
C SER A 160 -2.46 -8.23 4.95
N ASN A 161 -3.70 -8.54 5.33
CA ASN A 161 -4.86 -8.34 4.48
C ASN A 161 -5.17 -6.85 4.23
N LEU A 162 -5.02 -5.99 5.24
CA LEU A 162 -5.11 -4.54 5.08
C LEU A 162 -4.03 -4.00 4.14
N LEU A 163 -2.78 -4.43 4.32
CA LEU A 163 -1.62 -3.99 3.52
C LEU A 163 -1.79 -4.29 2.03
N ARG A 164 -2.37 -5.44 1.67
CA ARG A 164 -2.74 -5.78 0.28
C ARG A 164 -3.61 -4.72 -0.38
N GLY A 165 -4.55 -4.17 0.36
CA GLY A 165 -5.40 -3.12 -0.16
C GLY A 165 -4.73 -1.75 -0.20
N LEU A 166 -3.93 -1.41 0.82
CA LEU A 166 -3.28 -0.10 0.92
C LEU A 166 -2.22 0.13 -0.14
N LYS A 167 -1.48 -0.91 -0.57
CA LYS A 167 -0.41 -0.78 -1.59
C LYS A 167 -0.90 -0.25 -2.94
N ASP A 168 -2.20 -0.29 -3.22
CA ASP A 168 -2.79 0.29 -4.43
C ASP A 168 -3.04 1.80 -4.33
N TYR A 169 -2.88 2.39 -3.14
CA TYR A 169 -3.16 3.80 -2.87
C TYR A 169 -1.92 4.62 -2.51
N SER A 170 -0.94 4.02 -1.85
CA SER A 170 0.32 4.67 -1.49
C SER A 170 1.50 3.72 -1.62
N ALA A 171 2.66 4.25 -2.01
CA ALA A 171 3.94 3.56 -1.88
C ALA A 171 4.63 3.86 -0.53
N LYS A 172 4.09 4.79 0.27
CA LYS A 172 4.66 5.23 1.55
C LYS A 172 3.90 4.58 2.70
N ILE A 173 3.94 3.25 2.75
CA ILE A 173 3.30 2.46 3.79
C ILE A 173 4.38 1.91 4.70
N THR A 174 4.25 2.12 6.00
CA THR A 174 5.05 1.46 7.02
C THR A 174 4.15 0.56 7.86
N ALA A 175 4.46 -0.74 7.90
CA ALA A 175 3.80 -1.69 8.78
C ALA A 175 4.65 -1.88 10.04
N ILE A 176 4.10 -1.57 11.22
CA ILE A 176 4.73 -1.85 12.51
C ILE A 176 4.13 -3.15 13.04
N VAL A 177 4.99 -4.15 13.25
CA VAL A 177 4.59 -5.54 13.46
C VAL A 177 5.11 -6.07 14.79
N THR A 178 4.25 -6.80 15.51
CA THR A 178 4.63 -7.46 16.76
C THR A 178 5.66 -8.57 16.53
N VAL A 179 6.51 -8.79 17.52
CA VAL A 179 7.49 -9.88 17.60
C VAL A 179 7.25 -10.78 18.81
N ALA A 180 5.99 -10.88 19.25
CA ALA A 180 5.62 -11.64 20.44
C ALA A 180 5.13 -13.07 20.14
N ASP A 181 5.02 -13.49 18.86
CA ASP A 181 4.56 -14.83 18.45
C ASP A 181 5.48 -15.92 18.99
N ASP A 182 4.92 -16.89 19.71
CA ASP A 182 5.62 -18.06 20.24
C ASP A 182 5.06 -19.38 19.71
N GLY A 183 4.14 -19.30 18.74
CA GLY A 183 3.43 -20.42 18.17
C GLY A 183 4.10 -21.04 16.94
N GLY A 184 3.70 -22.25 16.61
CA GLY A 184 4.00 -22.94 15.35
C GLY A 184 5.49 -22.95 14.95
N SER A 185 5.76 -22.58 13.70
CA SER A 185 7.11 -22.50 13.12
C SER A 185 7.96 -21.38 13.73
N SER A 186 7.35 -20.20 13.99
CA SER A 186 8.04 -19.05 14.58
C SER A 186 8.52 -19.36 15.98
N GLY A 187 7.65 -19.93 16.82
CA GLY A 187 8.00 -20.29 18.18
C GLY A 187 9.06 -21.40 18.28
N ARG A 188 9.09 -22.35 17.32
CA ARG A 188 10.18 -23.35 17.27
C ARG A 188 11.53 -22.69 16.97
N LEU A 189 11.59 -21.85 15.92
CA LEU A 189 12.82 -21.14 15.54
C LEU A 189 13.31 -20.24 16.67
N ARG A 190 12.39 -19.54 17.37
CA ARG A 190 12.72 -18.74 18.54
C ARG A 190 13.37 -19.57 19.66
N ARG A 191 12.82 -20.76 19.99
CA ARG A 191 13.35 -21.63 21.04
C ARG A 191 14.64 -22.33 20.64
N GLU A 192 14.79 -22.78 19.40
CA GLU A 192 15.90 -23.61 18.94
C GLU A 192 17.11 -22.77 18.52
N ILE A 193 16.90 -21.60 17.92
CA ILE A 193 17.95 -20.78 17.31
C ILE A 193 18.09 -19.42 18.04
N GLY A 194 17.08 -19.00 18.84
CA GLY A 194 17.11 -17.72 19.56
C GLY A 194 16.75 -16.50 18.69
N VAL A 195 16.17 -16.70 17.50
CA VAL A 195 15.77 -15.62 16.61
C VAL A 195 14.40 -15.04 17.00
N LEU A 196 14.19 -13.75 16.72
CA LEU A 196 12.87 -13.15 16.86
C LEU A 196 11.87 -13.81 15.89
N PRO A 197 10.59 -13.99 16.30
CA PRO A 197 9.60 -14.72 15.53
C PRO A 197 9.29 -14.02 14.19
N PRO A 198 9.56 -14.62 13.04
CA PRO A 198 9.44 -13.96 11.74
C PRO A 198 8.03 -14.06 11.12
N GLY A 199 7.09 -14.78 11.74
CA GLY A 199 5.81 -15.15 11.11
C GLY A 199 4.98 -14.00 10.62
N ASP A 200 4.75 -12.99 11.45
CA ASP A 200 3.94 -11.82 11.12
C ASP A 200 4.65 -10.88 10.15
N ILE A 201 5.95 -10.70 10.34
CA ILE A 201 6.82 -9.95 9.41
C ILE A 201 6.78 -10.57 8.02
N ARG A 202 6.92 -11.89 7.92
CA ARG A 202 6.81 -12.65 6.67
C ARG A 202 5.48 -12.38 5.96
N ASN A 203 4.36 -12.43 6.69
CA ASN A 203 3.03 -12.19 6.13
C ASN A 203 2.89 -10.76 5.58
N CYS A 204 3.46 -9.77 6.27
CA CYS A 204 3.44 -8.37 5.84
C CYS A 204 4.34 -8.13 4.61
N LEU A 205 5.54 -8.72 4.57
CA LEU A 205 6.42 -8.65 3.41
C LEU A 205 5.76 -9.23 2.16
N ALA A 206 5.17 -10.44 2.27
CA ALA A 206 4.45 -11.07 1.17
C ALA A 206 3.26 -10.21 0.69
N ALA A 207 2.52 -9.57 1.61
CA ALA A 207 1.38 -8.73 1.27
C ALA A 207 1.76 -7.45 0.52
N LEU A 208 2.92 -6.87 0.82
CA LEU A 208 3.44 -5.65 0.19
C LEU A 208 4.30 -5.91 -1.06
N ALA A 209 4.64 -7.16 -1.36
CA ALA A 209 5.41 -7.52 -2.54
C ALA A 209 4.63 -7.24 -3.84
N ASP A 210 5.37 -6.94 -4.93
CA ASP A 210 4.78 -6.73 -6.26
C ASP A 210 4.21 -8.02 -6.84
N GLU A 211 4.97 -9.11 -6.80
CA GLU A 211 4.59 -10.46 -7.22
C GLU A 211 3.93 -11.24 -6.06
N GLU A 212 2.85 -10.69 -5.52
CA GLU A 212 2.24 -11.16 -4.28
C GLU A 212 1.83 -12.64 -4.33
N LYS A 213 1.20 -13.10 -5.42
CA LYS A 213 0.63 -14.45 -5.48
C LYS A 213 1.71 -15.53 -5.34
N LEU A 214 2.76 -15.43 -6.15
CA LEU A 214 3.86 -16.41 -6.12
C LEU A 214 4.62 -16.35 -4.80
N LEU A 215 4.91 -15.16 -4.30
CA LEU A 215 5.61 -14.98 -3.03
C LEU A 215 4.79 -15.44 -1.84
N THR A 216 3.47 -15.21 -1.86
CA THR A 216 2.59 -15.73 -0.82
C THR A 216 2.58 -17.26 -0.81
N GLU A 217 2.44 -17.90 -1.97
CA GLU A 217 2.51 -19.35 -2.09
C GLU A 217 3.85 -19.91 -1.59
N LEU A 218 4.98 -19.30 -2.01
CA LEU A 218 6.33 -19.69 -1.59
C LEU A 218 6.54 -19.49 -0.08
N PHE A 219 6.18 -18.33 0.46
CA PHE A 219 6.39 -18.01 1.87
C PHE A 219 5.48 -18.77 2.81
N GLN A 220 4.30 -19.16 2.35
CA GLN A 220 3.38 -20.00 3.11
C GLN A 220 3.63 -21.50 2.93
N TYR A 221 4.49 -21.86 1.97
CA TYR A 221 4.84 -23.25 1.78
C TYR A 221 5.36 -23.86 3.08
N ARG A 222 4.79 -25.00 3.50
CA ARG A 222 5.21 -25.75 4.69
C ARG A 222 5.81 -27.07 4.27
N PHE A 223 6.99 -27.35 4.79
CA PHE A 223 7.64 -28.62 4.58
C PHE A 223 6.81 -29.75 5.21
N GLN A 224 6.46 -30.74 4.41
CA GLN A 224 5.64 -31.88 4.83
C GLN A 224 6.48 -33.06 5.36
N ALA A 225 7.79 -33.05 5.10
CA ALA A 225 8.72 -34.10 5.47
C ALA A 225 10.12 -33.50 5.73
N GLY A 226 11.03 -34.33 6.26
CA GLY A 226 12.41 -33.97 6.58
C GLY A 226 12.60 -33.70 8.07
N ASP A 227 13.62 -34.37 8.68
CA ASP A 227 13.99 -34.16 10.07
C ASP A 227 14.42 -32.69 10.25
N GLY A 228 13.84 -32.03 11.25
CA GLY A 228 14.07 -30.60 11.53
C GLY A 228 13.31 -29.62 10.60
N LEU A 229 12.88 -30.02 9.39
CA LEU A 229 12.17 -29.15 8.46
C LEU A 229 10.65 -29.23 8.56
N MET A 230 10.12 -30.44 8.89
CA MET A 230 8.67 -30.70 8.89
C MET A 230 7.90 -29.67 9.72
N GLY A 231 6.88 -29.05 9.09
CA GLY A 231 6.01 -28.03 9.69
C GLY A 231 6.60 -26.62 9.73
N HIS A 232 7.86 -26.41 9.36
CA HIS A 232 8.38 -25.06 9.14
C HIS A 232 7.85 -24.47 7.83
N SER A 233 7.58 -23.15 7.82
CA SER A 233 7.33 -22.46 6.57
C SER A 233 8.63 -22.01 5.93
N PHE A 234 8.71 -22.09 4.59
CA PHE A 234 9.88 -21.59 3.84
C PHE A 234 10.20 -20.14 4.19
N GLY A 235 9.19 -19.27 4.24
CA GLY A 235 9.41 -17.84 4.52
C GLY A 235 9.98 -17.57 5.91
N ASN A 236 9.64 -18.39 6.92
CA ASN A 236 10.25 -18.25 8.25
C ASN A 236 11.74 -18.67 8.23
N LEU A 237 12.05 -19.77 7.55
CA LEU A 237 13.45 -20.22 7.38
C LEU A 237 14.26 -19.21 6.57
N PHE A 238 13.67 -18.64 5.51
CA PHE A 238 14.29 -17.60 4.71
C PHE A 238 14.66 -16.36 5.56
N LEU A 239 13.70 -15.84 6.34
CA LEU A 239 13.97 -14.67 7.20
C LEU A 239 14.97 -14.98 8.31
N THR A 240 14.95 -16.20 8.87
CA THR A 240 15.96 -16.64 9.84
C THR A 240 17.36 -16.64 9.23
N ALA A 241 17.52 -17.23 8.05
CA ALA A 241 18.80 -17.24 7.33
C ALA A 241 19.24 -15.81 6.95
N MET A 242 18.30 -14.96 6.55
CA MET A 242 18.60 -13.54 6.26
C MET A 242 19.04 -12.78 7.51
N SER A 243 18.49 -13.11 8.70
CA SER A 243 18.92 -12.49 9.96
C SER A 243 20.35 -12.89 10.34
N ASP A 244 20.70 -14.12 10.10
CA ASP A 244 22.07 -14.62 10.33
C ASP A 244 23.08 -13.95 9.38
N ILE A 245 22.75 -13.84 8.10
CA ILE A 245 23.58 -13.19 7.07
C ILE A 245 23.73 -11.69 7.30
N ALA A 246 22.65 -11.00 7.66
CA ALA A 246 22.60 -9.55 7.78
C ALA A 246 23.04 -9.03 9.16
N GLY A 247 23.11 -9.91 10.18
CA GLY A 247 23.52 -9.61 11.54
C GLY A 247 22.38 -9.31 12.51
N ASP A 248 21.26 -8.78 12.03
CA ASP A 248 20.06 -8.55 12.85
C ASP A 248 18.77 -8.64 12.02
N LEU A 249 17.63 -8.68 12.72
CA LEU A 249 16.32 -8.80 12.07
C LEU A 249 15.93 -7.55 11.26
N GLU A 250 16.29 -6.34 11.68
CA GLU A 250 16.00 -5.11 10.96
C GLU A 250 16.68 -5.09 9.59
N GLN A 251 17.97 -5.39 9.56
CA GLN A 251 18.75 -5.47 8.32
C GLN A 251 18.28 -6.62 7.43
N ALA A 252 17.91 -7.77 8.03
CA ALA A 252 17.33 -8.90 7.31
C ALA A 252 16.03 -8.52 6.60
N ILE A 253 15.12 -7.81 7.28
CA ILE A 253 13.87 -7.32 6.71
C ILE A 253 14.15 -6.34 5.56
N ALA A 254 15.07 -5.39 5.75
CA ALA A 254 15.44 -4.42 4.74
C ALA A 254 16.04 -5.07 3.48
N ALA A 255 16.93 -6.07 3.66
CA ALA A 255 17.51 -6.83 2.56
C ALA A 255 16.45 -7.69 1.86
N SER A 256 15.60 -8.39 2.62
CA SER A 256 14.50 -9.18 2.10
C SER A 256 13.50 -8.33 1.30
N SER A 257 13.19 -7.12 1.78
CA SER A 257 12.31 -6.18 1.10
C SER A 257 12.82 -5.79 -0.29
N LYS A 258 14.15 -5.66 -0.45
CA LYS A 258 14.78 -5.39 -1.76
C LYS A 258 14.67 -6.59 -2.70
N VAL A 259 14.97 -7.80 -2.19
CA VAL A 259 14.90 -9.04 -2.97
C VAL A 259 13.48 -9.33 -3.46
N LEU A 260 12.49 -9.02 -2.63
CA LEU A 260 11.08 -9.31 -2.87
C LEU A 260 10.33 -8.15 -3.55
N ALA A 261 11.02 -7.07 -3.91
CA ALA A 261 10.42 -5.88 -4.50
C ALA A 261 9.19 -5.37 -3.68
N VAL A 262 9.34 -5.26 -2.36
CA VAL A 262 8.28 -4.84 -1.44
C VAL A 262 7.99 -3.36 -1.61
N ARG A 263 6.71 -2.99 -1.71
CA ARG A 263 6.25 -1.60 -1.74
C ARG A 263 5.98 -1.10 -0.33
N GLY A 264 6.77 -0.17 0.15
CA GLY A 264 6.70 0.32 1.51
C GLY A 264 7.74 -0.33 2.41
N GLU A 265 7.46 -0.37 3.70
CA GLU A 265 8.40 -0.81 4.72
C GLU A 265 7.69 -1.68 5.77
N VAL A 266 8.38 -2.70 6.26
CA VAL A 266 7.94 -3.53 7.39
C VAL A 266 8.98 -3.38 8.49
N LEU A 267 8.53 -3.00 9.68
CA LEU A 267 9.37 -2.77 10.85
C LEU A 267 8.84 -3.57 12.04
N PRO A 268 9.68 -4.26 12.80
CA PRO A 268 9.28 -4.79 14.09
C PRO A 268 9.03 -3.65 15.08
N ALA A 269 8.09 -3.84 16.00
CA ALA A 269 7.82 -2.86 17.05
C ALA A 269 9.04 -2.64 17.95
N THR A 270 9.77 -3.73 18.22
CA THR A 270 10.99 -3.76 19.02
C THR A 270 11.91 -4.88 18.51
N LEU A 271 13.20 -4.78 18.79
CA LEU A 271 14.17 -5.87 18.59
C LEU A 271 14.42 -6.67 19.88
N SER A 272 13.74 -6.35 20.98
CA SER A 272 13.80 -7.12 22.20
C SER A 272 13.04 -8.44 22.06
N ASP A 273 13.53 -9.47 22.70
CA ASP A 273 12.85 -10.76 22.83
C ASP A 273 11.70 -10.64 23.85
N VAL A 274 10.50 -10.36 23.33
CA VAL A 274 9.30 -10.05 24.13
C VAL A 274 8.46 -11.31 24.32
N SER A 275 8.13 -11.64 25.56
CA SER A 275 7.11 -12.64 25.93
C SER A 275 5.87 -11.97 26.49
N LEU A 276 4.67 -12.36 26.02
CA LEU A 276 3.41 -11.88 26.55
C LEU A 276 3.00 -12.64 27.80
N TRP A 277 2.32 -11.94 28.72
CA TRP A 277 1.62 -12.55 29.82
C TRP A 277 0.24 -11.91 29.99
N ALA A 278 -0.74 -12.68 30.47
CA ALA A 278 -2.08 -12.21 30.78
C ALA A 278 -2.51 -12.63 32.20
N GLU A 279 -3.22 -11.74 32.89
CA GLU A 279 -3.94 -12.03 34.14
C GLU A 279 -5.42 -12.23 33.77
N LEU A 280 -5.95 -13.39 34.12
CA LEU A 280 -7.33 -13.77 33.84
C LEU A 280 -8.25 -13.40 35.01
N ALA A 281 -9.57 -13.34 34.77
CA ALA A 281 -10.57 -13.01 35.75
C ALA A 281 -10.66 -14.03 36.91
N ASP A 282 -10.22 -15.26 36.70
CA ASP A 282 -10.16 -16.33 37.68
C ASP A 282 -8.84 -16.30 38.52
N GLY A 283 -8.01 -15.28 38.34
CA GLY A 283 -6.76 -15.09 39.07
C GLY A 283 -5.54 -15.81 38.46
N ARG A 284 -5.69 -16.61 37.44
CA ARG A 284 -4.55 -17.25 36.74
C ARG A 284 -3.72 -16.21 36.01
N ARG A 285 -2.39 -16.36 36.12
CA ARG A 285 -1.43 -15.68 35.24
C ARG A 285 -0.90 -16.67 34.22
N ILE A 286 -1.08 -16.33 32.96
CA ILE A 286 -0.68 -17.16 31.81
C ILE A 286 0.47 -16.45 31.08
N GLU A 287 1.51 -17.19 30.74
CA GLU A 287 2.66 -16.71 29.98
C GLU A 287 2.72 -17.37 28.60
N GLY A 288 3.09 -16.59 27.58
CA GLY A 288 3.18 -17.01 26.18
C GLY A 288 1.90 -16.72 25.40
N GLU A 289 2.09 -16.17 24.20
CA GLU A 289 1.02 -15.76 23.27
C GLU A 289 0.06 -16.90 22.97
N SER A 290 0.58 -18.03 22.51
CA SER A 290 -0.21 -19.23 22.18
C SER A 290 -0.86 -19.89 23.39
N SER A 291 -0.33 -19.69 24.59
CA SER A 291 -0.90 -20.19 25.84
C SER A 291 -2.05 -19.33 26.30
N ILE A 292 -1.98 -18.01 26.13
CA ILE A 292 -3.04 -17.05 26.48
C ILE A 292 -4.31 -17.40 25.72
N THR A 293 -4.25 -17.58 24.40
CA THR A 293 -5.41 -17.95 23.58
C THR A 293 -6.01 -19.29 23.99
N LYS A 294 -5.19 -20.27 24.39
CA LYS A 294 -5.63 -21.60 24.82
C LYS A 294 -6.20 -21.65 26.24
N ALA A 295 -5.88 -20.66 27.08
CA ALA A 295 -6.26 -20.64 28.50
C ALA A 295 -7.77 -20.51 28.72
N ASN A 296 -8.51 -20.09 27.72
CA ASN A 296 -9.98 -20.01 27.69
C ASN A 296 -10.54 -19.25 28.89
N GLY A 297 -10.04 -18.04 29.14
CA GLY A 297 -10.44 -17.20 30.27
C GLY A 297 -10.55 -15.72 29.89
N ARG A 298 -11.39 -14.99 30.61
CA ARG A 298 -11.54 -13.54 30.39
C ARG A 298 -10.27 -12.82 30.83
N ILE A 299 -9.60 -12.15 29.88
CA ILE A 299 -8.38 -11.39 30.13
C ILE A 299 -8.74 -10.07 30.85
N LEU A 300 -8.19 -9.83 32.04
CA LEU A 300 -8.30 -8.57 32.77
C LEU A 300 -7.15 -7.62 32.47
N LYS A 301 -5.92 -8.17 32.41
CA LYS A 301 -4.71 -7.41 32.17
C LYS A 301 -3.78 -8.18 31.25
N ILE A 302 -3.08 -7.46 30.39
CA ILE A 302 -2.03 -8.01 29.55
C ILE A 302 -0.78 -7.16 29.70
N GLY A 303 0.37 -7.77 29.58
CA GLY A 303 1.66 -7.13 29.62
C GLY A 303 2.72 -7.96 28.90
N CYS A 304 3.93 -7.48 28.91
CA CYS A 304 5.07 -8.18 28.31
C CYS A 304 6.27 -8.22 29.25
N THR A 305 7.18 -9.14 28.97
CA THR A 305 8.47 -9.26 29.62
C THR A 305 9.55 -9.17 28.51
N PRO A 306 10.48 -8.19 28.58
CA PRO A 306 10.60 -7.12 29.57
C PRO A 306 9.42 -6.15 29.54
N ALA A 307 9.12 -5.49 30.67
CA ALA A 307 7.92 -4.66 30.83
C ALA A 307 7.88 -3.39 29.95
N ASN A 308 9.05 -2.85 29.64
CA ASN A 308 9.20 -1.64 28.81
C ASN A 308 10.26 -1.90 27.73
N PRO A 309 9.96 -2.72 26.71
CA PRO A 309 10.90 -2.97 25.64
C PRO A 309 11.13 -1.67 24.84
N PRO A 310 12.38 -1.32 24.48
CA PRO A 310 12.64 -0.14 23.66
C PRO A 310 12.04 -0.33 22.25
N ALA A 311 11.47 0.73 21.71
CA ALA A 311 10.99 0.71 20.34
C ALA A 311 12.13 0.64 19.33
N LEU A 312 11.88 0.03 18.18
CA LEU A 312 12.79 0.24 17.05
C LEU A 312 12.80 1.74 16.68
N PRO A 313 13.96 2.43 16.66
CA PRO A 313 14.02 3.86 16.40
C PRO A 313 13.33 4.29 15.10
N ARG A 314 13.44 3.48 14.03
CA ARG A 314 12.77 3.72 12.75
C ARG A 314 11.25 3.64 12.87
N ALA A 315 10.71 2.76 13.70
CA ALA A 315 9.27 2.67 13.93
C ALA A 315 8.74 3.93 14.63
N ALA A 316 9.46 4.44 15.64
CA ALA A 316 9.12 5.68 16.30
C ALA A 316 9.23 6.92 15.37
N ILE A 317 10.21 6.95 14.46
CA ILE A 317 10.34 7.99 13.43
C ILE A 317 9.18 7.91 12.45
N ALA A 318 8.85 6.74 11.95
CA ALA A 318 7.75 6.54 11.00
C ALA A 318 6.40 7.01 11.57
N LEU A 319 6.15 6.78 12.87
CA LEU A 319 4.96 7.28 13.55
C LEU A 319 4.93 8.82 13.63
N ARG A 320 6.04 9.46 13.97
CA ARG A 320 6.13 10.93 14.01
C ARG A 320 5.96 11.59 12.65
N GLU A 321 6.36 10.91 11.58
CA GLU A 321 6.27 11.42 10.21
C GLU A 321 5.01 10.98 9.47
N ALA A 322 4.14 10.21 10.09
CA ALA A 322 2.92 9.70 9.47
C ALA A 322 1.95 10.84 9.14
N ASP A 323 1.24 10.71 8.01
CA ASP A 323 0.08 11.53 7.69
C ASP A 323 -1.22 10.86 8.16
N PHE A 324 -1.20 9.55 8.37
CA PHE A 324 -2.36 8.74 8.75
C PHE A 324 -1.93 7.48 9.50
N MET A 325 -2.57 7.16 10.62
CA MET A 325 -2.30 5.97 11.40
C MET A 325 -3.50 5.03 11.46
N ILE A 326 -3.24 3.73 11.30
CA ILE A 326 -4.24 2.67 11.33
C ILE A 326 -3.80 1.64 12.36
N ILE A 327 -4.64 1.36 13.36
CA ILE A 327 -4.43 0.34 14.37
C ILE A 327 -5.27 -0.88 14.01
N GLY A 328 -4.66 -2.05 13.89
CA GLY A 328 -5.32 -3.27 13.41
C GLY A 328 -5.59 -3.28 11.90
N PRO A 329 -6.45 -4.20 11.41
CA PRO A 329 -7.08 -5.29 12.15
C PRO A 329 -6.10 -6.39 12.57
N GLY A 330 -6.52 -7.20 13.53
CA GLY A 330 -5.76 -8.33 14.04
C GLY A 330 -6.32 -8.81 15.37
N SER A 331 -5.78 -9.92 15.89
CA SER A 331 -6.12 -10.38 17.24
C SER A 331 -5.84 -9.29 18.26
N LEU A 332 -6.84 -8.99 19.09
CA LEU A 332 -6.79 -7.84 19.97
C LEU A 332 -5.58 -7.90 20.92
N TYR A 333 -5.48 -9.02 21.64
CA TYR A 333 -4.49 -9.20 22.70
C TYR A 333 -3.14 -9.75 22.20
N THR A 334 -3.12 -10.43 21.07
CA THR A 334 -1.93 -11.11 20.59
C THR A 334 -1.28 -10.43 19.38
N SER A 335 -2.01 -9.59 18.64
CA SER A 335 -1.45 -8.91 17.46
C SER A 335 -1.51 -7.37 17.53
N VAL A 336 -2.55 -6.78 18.16
CA VAL A 336 -2.70 -5.32 18.21
C VAL A 336 -2.05 -4.74 19.45
N ILE A 337 -2.52 -5.12 20.63
CA ILE A 337 -2.04 -4.59 21.92
C ILE A 337 -0.54 -4.77 22.12
N PRO A 338 0.12 -5.88 21.74
CA PRO A 338 1.54 -6.05 21.96
C PRO A 338 2.43 -4.97 21.35
N ASN A 339 2.04 -4.41 20.21
CA ASN A 339 2.75 -3.25 19.64
C ASN A 339 2.60 -1.99 20.50
N LEU A 340 1.42 -1.84 21.13
CA LEU A 340 1.07 -0.68 21.95
C LEU A 340 1.61 -0.77 23.37
N LEU A 341 2.09 -1.95 23.80
CA LEU A 341 2.83 -2.15 25.05
C LEU A 341 4.27 -1.62 24.97
N VAL A 342 4.76 -1.30 23.80
CA VAL A 342 6.06 -0.62 23.62
C VAL A 342 5.87 0.88 23.92
N PRO A 343 6.47 1.42 25.00
CA PRO A 343 6.12 2.75 25.49
C PRO A 343 6.31 3.86 24.45
N GLU A 344 7.44 3.87 23.73
CA GLU A 344 7.74 4.92 22.74
C GLU A 344 6.80 4.85 21.53
N ILE A 345 6.24 3.67 21.19
CA ILE A 345 5.21 3.54 20.15
C ILE A 345 3.90 4.17 20.63
N ALA A 346 3.45 3.80 21.84
CA ALA A 346 2.24 4.38 22.43
C ALA A 346 2.37 5.91 22.60
N ASP A 347 3.55 6.40 23.03
CA ASP A 347 3.85 7.82 23.15
C ASP A 347 3.85 8.54 21.80
N ALA A 348 4.45 7.96 20.77
CA ALA A 348 4.47 8.53 19.44
C ALA A 348 3.05 8.66 18.86
N ILE A 349 2.20 7.63 19.06
CA ILE A 349 0.80 7.67 18.62
C ILE A 349 0.01 8.74 19.37
N ALA A 350 0.17 8.83 20.70
CA ALA A 350 -0.60 9.75 21.53
C ALA A 350 -0.24 11.22 21.29
N ASN A 351 1.02 11.51 20.99
CA ASN A 351 1.56 12.86 20.82
C ASN A 351 1.43 13.39 19.38
N THR A 352 0.72 12.70 18.49
CA THR A 352 0.52 13.16 17.12
C THR A 352 -0.91 13.70 16.93
N GLU A 353 -1.04 14.72 16.07
CA GLU A 353 -2.33 15.33 15.70
C GLU A 353 -2.92 14.74 14.39
N VAL A 354 -2.23 13.77 13.77
CA VAL A 354 -2.74 13.16 12.54
C VAL A 354 -3.95 12.25 12.80
N PRO A 355 -4.84 12.05 11.83
CA PRO A 355 -5.98 11.15 11.96
C PRO A 355 -5.55 9.72 12.32
N ARG A 356 -6.16 9.15 13.38
CA ARG A 356 -5.88 7.79 13.88
C ARG A 356 -7.17 6.99 13.92
N ILE A 357 -7.15 5.78 13.37
CA ILE A 357 -8.34 4.94 13.28
C ILE A 357 -8.04 3.50 13.71
N TYR A 358 -8.91 2.93 14.53
CA TYR A 358 -8.87 1.51 14.88
C TYR A 358 -9.81 0.71 13.97
N VAL A 359 -9.35 -0.43 13.47
CA VAL A 359 -10.16 -1.37 12.69
C VAL A 359 -10.57 -2.53 13.60
N CYS A 360 -11.83 -2.51 14.05
CA CYS A 360 -12.36 -3.54 14.92
C CYS A 360 -12.55 -4.87 14.18
N ASN A 361 -12.34 -5.98 14.87
CA ASN A 361 -12.58 -7.32 14.35
C ASN A 361 -14.06 -7.49 13.96
N ILE A 362 -14.33 -8.29 12.94
CA ILE A 362 -15.68 -8.62 12.48
C ILE A 362 -16.33 -9.65 13.42
N MET A 363 -15.54 -10.64 13.85
CA MET A 363 -15.94 -11.73 14.72
C MET A 363 -15.13 -11.70 16.02
N THR A 364 -15.72 -12.16 17.11
CA THR A 364 -14.99 -12.42 18.35
C THR A 364 -14.01 -13.56 18.16
N GLN A 365 -12.95 -13.57 18.97
CA GLN A 365 -11.95 -14.62 18.97
C GLN A 365 -12.05 -15.44 20.25
N PRO A 366 -12.36 -16.74 20.16
CA PRO A 366 -12.43 -17.62 21.31
C PRO A 366 -11.13 -17.62 22.12
N GLY A 367 -11.27 -17.49 23.44
CA GLY A 367 -10.14 -17.41 24.36
C GLY A 367 -9.47 -16.03 24.48
N GLU A 368 -9.87 -15.04 23.66
CA GLU A 368 -9.36 -13.67 23.73
C GLU A 368 -10.49 -12.64 23.97
N THR A 369 -11.48 -12.64 23.08
CA THR A 369 -12.53 -11.59 23.06
C THR A 369 -13.93 -12.18 23.13
N ASP A 370 -14.11 -13.24 23.89
CA ASP A 370 -15.41 -13.88 24.09
C ASP A 370 -16.46 -12.90 24.59
N GLY A 371 -17.53 -12.72 23.82
CA GLY A 371 -18.62 -11.82 24.17
C GLY A 371 -18.30 -10.33 24.11
N TYR A 372 -17.15 -9.91 23.55
CA TYR A 372 -16.78 -8.50 23.45
C TYR A 372 -17.65 -7.75 22.44
N SER A 373 -18.09 -6.57 22.86
CA SER A 373 -18.63 -5.53 21.99
C SER A 373 -17.50 -4.67 21.40
N VAL A 374 -17.87 -3.73 20.51
CA VAL A 374 -16.91 -2.72 19.99
C VAL A 374 -16.33 -1.87 21.12
N ALA A 375 -17.16 -1.44 22.10
CA ALA A 375 -16.67 -0.68 23.24
C ALA A 375 -15.73 -1.49 24.13
N ASP A 376 -15.93 -2.81 24.25
CA ASP A 376 -15.03 -3.66 25.03
C ASP A 376 -13.64 -3.76 24.39
N HIS A 377 -13.56 -3.84 23.04
CA HIS A 377 -12.31 -3.76 22.33
C HIS A 377 -11.59 -2.42 22.58
N ILE A 378 -12.32 -1.30 22.53
CA ILE A 378 -11.77 0.03 22.82
C ILE A 378 -11.26 0.11 24.26
N ARG A 379 -12.07 -0.33 25.23
CA ARG A 379 -11.70 -0.35 26.66
C ARG A 379 -10.47 -1.21 26.94
N ALA A 380 -10.32 -2.33 26.22
CA ALA A 380 -9.15 -3.19 26.38
C ALA A 380 -7.87 -2.49 25.90
N ILE A 381 -7.92 -1.79 24.76
CA ILE A 381 -6.79 -0.99 24.27
C ILE A 381 -6.49 0.17 25.21
N ASP A 382 -7.50 0.96 25.58
CA ASP A 382 -7.33 2.12 26.47
C ASP A 382 -6.78 1.70 27.85
N ARG A 383 -7.21 0.55 28.36
CA ARG A 383 -6.71 -0.01 29.64
C ARG A 383 -5.25 -0.46 29.52
N ALA A 384 -4.89 -1.15 28.44
CA ALA A 384 -3.53 -1.63 28.23
C ALA A 384 -2.54 -0.48 28.08
N CYS A 385 -2.96 0.62 27.45
CA CYS A 385 -2.11 1.79 27.17
C CYS A 385 -2.23 2.91 28.21
N GLY A 386 -3.20 2.83 29.12
CA GLY A 386 -3.49 3.86 30.13
C GLY A 386 -4.08 5.16 29.57
N ARG A 387 -4.37 5.22 28.25
CA ARG A 387 -4.86 6.43 27.56
C ARG A 387 -5.47 6.08 26.19
N PRO A 388 -6.30 7.01 25.62
CA PRO A 388 -6.84 6.88 24.28
C PRO A 388 -5.75 7.07 23.21
N LEU A 389 -5.71 6.18 22.20
CA LEU A 389 -4.72 6.22 21.13
C LEU A 389 -5.30 6.47 19.73
N PHE A 390 -6.62 6.54 19.55
CA PHE A 390 -7.25 6.75 18.25
C PHE A 390 -8.54 7.56 18.35
N ASP A 391 -8.98 8.12 17.22
CA ASP A 391 -10.07 9.09 17.15
C ASP A 391 -11.38 8.45 16.64
N ALA A 392 -11.25 7.36 15.87
CA ALA A 392 -12.37 6.67 15.24
C ALA A 392 -12.20 5.16 15.25
N VAL A 393 -13.32 4.45 15.14
CA VAL A 393 -13.37 2.98 15.01
C VAL A 393 -14.14 2.57 13.76
N VAL A 394 -13.56 1.67 12.96
CA VAL A 394 -14.25 1.02 11.83
C VAL A 394 -15.01 -0.19 12.35
N VAL A 395 -16.28 -0.24 12.01
CA VAL A 395 -17.19 -1.32 12.42
C VAL A 395 -17.86 -1.93 11.19
N GLN A 396 -17.95 -3.27 11.17
CA GLN A 396 -18.69 -3.99 10.14
C GLN A 396 -20.18 -3.66 10.18
N GLY A 397 -20.73 -3.23 9.05
CA GLY A 397 -22.13 -2.81 8.97
C GLY A 397 -23.10 -3.88 8.45
N LYS A 398 -22.61 -4.99 7.89
CA LYS A 398 -23.43 -6.06 7.33
C LYS A 398 -23.27 -7.33 8.16
N VAL A 399 -24.38 -7.98 8.49
CA VAL A 399 -24.37 -9.27 9.20
C VAL A 399 -23.85 -10.35 8.27
N PRO A 400 -23.00 -11.28 8.74
CA PRO A 400 -22.58 -12.47 7.99
C PRO A 400 -23.76 -13.35 7.55
N SER A 401 -23.54 -14.22 6.57
CA SER A 401 -24.56 -15.19 6.14
C SER A 401 -24.90 -16.19 7.25
N ALA A 402 -26.08 -16.79 7.17
CA ALA A 402 -26.49 -17.85 8.11
C ALA A 402 -25.50 -19.03 8.12
N LYS A 403 -24.93 -19.37 6.94
CA LYS A 403 -23.92 -20.43 6.81
C LYS A 403 -22.64 -20.08 7.62
N ALA A 404 -22.15 -18.87 7.48
CA ALA A 404 -20.98 -18.41 8.22
C ALA A 404 -21.28 -18.37 9.73
N LEU A 405 -22.43 -17.82 10.13
CA LEU A 405 -22.82 -17.77 11.56
C LEU A 405 -22.88 -19.15 12.20
N ILE A 406 -23.46 -20.16 11.53
CA ILE A 406 -23.50 -21.55 12.01
C ILE A 406 -22.07 -22.08 12.18
N ARG A 407 -21.21 -21.88 11.19
CA ARG A 407 -19.83 -22.35 11.28
C ARG A 407 -19.09 -21.73 12.46
N TYR A 408 -19.11 -20.39 12.58
CA TYR A 408 -18.39 -19.69 13.64
C TYR A 408 -18.96 -19.97 15.03
N SER A 409 -20.28 -20.21 15.16
CA SER A 409 -20.88 -20.59 16.43
C SER A 409 -20.37 -21.95 16.96
N GLN A 410 -20.00 -22.88 16.07
CA GLN A 410 -19.37 -24.14 16.46
C GLN A 410 -17.99 -23.94 17.12
N GLU A 411 -17.32 -22.83 16.78
CA GLU A 411 -16.03 -22.42 17.35
C GLU A 411 -16.20 -21.39 18.47
N ASN A 412 -17.43 -21.15 18.97
CA ASN A 412 -17.78 -20.11 19.96
C ASN A 412 -17.39 -18.67 19.53
N SER A 413 -17.37 -18.42 18.23
CA SER A 413 -17.10 -17.10 17.66
C SER A 413 -18.39 -16.45 17.17
N TYR A 414 -18.59 -15.17 17.48
CA TYR A 414 -19.82 -14.43 17.17
C TYR A 414 -19.48 -13.06 16.55
N PRO A 415 -20.39 -12.45 15.76
CA PRO A 415 -20.20 -11.09 15.28
C PRO A 415 -19.99 -10.11 16.43
N VAL A 416 -19.00 -9.22 16.29
CA VAL A 416 -18.76 -8.17 17.27
C VAL A 416 -19.91 -7.16 17.22
N VAL A 417 -20.62 -7.00 18.33
CA VAL A 417 -21.80 -6.15 18.46
C VAL A 417 -21.39 -4.69 18.63
N LEU A 418 -22.03 -3.78 17.88
CA LEU A 418 -21.85 -2.34 18.03
C LEU A 418 -22.78 -1.78 19.11
N ASP A 419 -22.22 -1.41 20.24
CA ASP A 419 -22.83 -0.68 21.34
C ASP A 419 -22.57 0.84 21.20
N ARG A 420 -23.38 1.50 20.33
CA ARG A 420 -23.16 2.90 19.90
C ARG A 420 -22.98 3.87 21.06
N GLU A 421 -23.87 3.80 22.06
CA GLU A 421 -23.85 4.72 23.19
C GLU A 421 -22.53 4.60 23.97
N ALA A 422 -22.11 3.37 24.25
CA ALA A 422 -20.86 3.12 24.95
C ALA A 422 -19.64 3.61 24.18
N VAL A 423 -19.59 3.37 22.85
CA VAL A 423 -18.49 3.86 22.00
C VAL A 423 -18.47 5.40 21.96
N THR A 424 -19.64 6.04 21.89
CA THR A 424 -19.73 7.51 21.89
C THR A 424 -19.29 8.10 23.24
N GLN A 425 -19.68 7.47 24.37
CA GLN A 425 -19.22 7.86 25.71
C GLN A 425 -17.70 7.74 25.87
N LEU A 426 -17.07 6.80 25.18
CA LEU A 426 -15.60 6.69 25.11
C LEU A 426 -14.95 7.75 24.20
N GLY A 427 -15.73 8.67 23.62
CA GLY A 427 -15.22 9.77 22.78
C GLY A 427 -14.74 9.34 21.37
N ARG A 428 -15.18 8.17 20.87
CA ARG A 428 -14.74 7.65 19.56
C ARG A 428 -15.80 7.89 18.49
N ARG A 429 -15.36 8.32 17.29
CA ARG A 429 -16.22 8.42 16.10
C ARG A 429 -16.45 7.03 15.52
N ILE A 430 -17.69 6.70 15.18
CA ILE A 430 -18.07 5.39 14.64
C ILE A 430 -18.13 5.49 13.10
N VAL A 431 -17.40 4.61 12.42
CA VAL A 431 -17.40 4.48 10.96
C VAL A 431 -17.97 3.12 10.58
N ILE A 432 -19.27 3.08 10.23
CA ILE A 432 -19.95 1.85 9.84
C ILE A 432 -19.84 1.67 8.33
N THR A 433 -19.38 0.49 7.91
CA THR A 433 -19.25 0.16 6.50
C THR A 433 -19.17 -1.35 6.27
N ASN A 434 -19.48 -1.80 5.07
CA ASN A 434 -19.31 -3.21 4.72
C ASN A 434 -17.87 -3.46 4.23
N VAL A 435 -17.03 -3.94 5.14
CA VAL A 435 -15.63 -4.31 4.88
C VAL A 435 -15.39 -5.82 4.92
N MET A 436 -16.45 -6.60 5.05
CA MET A 436 -16.38 -8.04 5.14
C MET A 436 -16.28 -8.68 3.75
N ASP A 437 -15.44 -9.69 3.66
CA ASP A 437 -15.39 -10.70 2.60
C ASP A 437 -15.73 -12.05 3.20
N GLU A 438 -16.64 -12.75 2.58
CA GLU A 438 -17.08 -14.07 2.99
C GLU A 438 -16.84 -15.05 1.84
N ASP A 439 -16.04 -16.07 2.07
CA ASP A 439 -15.78 -17.13 1.11
C ASP A 439 -17.02 -18.03 0.98
N GLU A 440 -17.63 -18.08 -0.18
CA GLU A 440 -18.88 -18.80 -0.44
C GLU A 440 -18.76 -20.31 -0.20
N ASN A 441 -17.58 -20.90 -0.42
CA ASN A 441 -17.34 -22.32 -0.27
C ASN A 441 -17.09 -22.71 1.18
N THR A 442 -16.19 -21.97 1.85
CA THR A 442 -15.74 -22.30 3.19
C THR A 442 -16.50 -21.56 4.29
N GLY A 443 -17.21 -20.45 3.99
CA GLY A 443 -17.84 -19.58 4.96
C GLY A 443 -16.84 -18.81 5.83
N LEU A 444 -15.57 -18.74 5.42
CA LEU A 444 -14.56 -17.97 6.15
C LEU A 444 -14.79 -16.46 5.99
N ILE A 445 -14.76 -15.74 7.12
CA ILE A 445 -14.93 -14.30 7.17
C ILE A 445 -13.57 -13.64 7.31
N ARG A 446 -13.32 -12.64 6.45
CA ARG A 446 -12.12 -11.78 6.49
C ARG A 446 -12.50 -10.34 6.15
N HIS A 447 -11.62 -9.41 6.47
CA HIS A 447 -11.74 -8.06 5.91
C HIS A 447 -11.44 -8.08 4.41
N ASN A 448 -12.31 -7.48 3.60
CA ASN A 448 -12.01 -7.26 2.19
C ASN A 448 -10.96 -6.15 2.07
N SER A 449 -9.78 -6.49 1.59
CA SER A 449 -8.61 -5.61 1.51
C SER A 449 -8.90 -4.31 0.75
N GLN A 450 -9.55 -4.41 -0.43
CA GLN A 450 -9.84 -3.27 -1.29
C GLN A 450 -10.94 -2.34 -0.72
N ARG A 451 -12.02 -2.93 -0.17
CA ARG A 451 -13.10 -2.15 0.45
C ARG A 451 -12.61 -1.42 1.68
N LEU A 452 -11.83 -2.12 2.52
CA LEU A 452 -11.27 -1.55 3.74
C LEU A 452 -10.30 -0.41 3.42
N ALA A 453 -9.29 -0.64 2.59
CA ALA A 453 -8.34 0.38 2.19
C ALA A 453 -9.03 1.59 1.53
N GLY A 454 -9.94 1.35 0.57
CA GLY A 454 -10.68 2.41 -0.10
C GLY A 454 -11.59 3.22 0.85
N MET A 455 -12.12 2.61 1.90
CA MET A 455 -12.89 3.30 2.94
C MET A 455 -11.97 4.14 3.82
N LEU A 456 -10.87 3.57 4.31
CA LEU A 456 -9.88 4.26 5.15
C LEU A 456 -9.34 5.51 4.47
N LEU A 457 -8.98 5.42 3.19
CA LEU A 457 -8.50 6.58 2.43
C LEU A 457 -9.58 7.66 2.20
N ARG A 458 -10.85 7.26 2.01
CA ARG A 458 -11.96 8.22 1.96
C ARG A 458 -12.21 8.90 3.31
N TRP A 459 -12.09 8.15 4.40
CA TRP A 459 -12.22 8.72 5.74
C TRP A 459 -11.06 9.68 6.03
N TYR A 460 -9.82 9.30 5.74
CA TYR A 460 -8.64 10.16 5.84
C TYR A 460 -8.81 11.49 5.07
N GLY A 461 -9.24 11.44 3.80
CA GLY A 461 -9.46 12.66 3.01
C GLY A 461 -10.57 13.58 3.55
N ARG A 462 -11.52 13.05 4.35
CA ARG A 462 -12.51 13.86 5.06
C ARG A 462 -11.96 14.40 6.39
N ALA A 463 -11.16 13.62 7.08
CA ALA A 463 -10.58 13.99 8.35
C ALA A 463 -9.58 15.15 8.19
N GLN A 464 -8.79 15.19 7.10
CA GLN A 464 -7.89 16.31 6.79
C GLN A 464 -8.57 17.70 6.73
N ASN A 465 -9.88 17.75 6.47
CA ASN A 465 -10.64 19.01 6.49
C ASN A 465 -11.15 19.38 7.88
N ILE A 466 -10.86 18.60 8.91
CA ILE A 466 -11.35 18.75 10.28
C ILE A 466 -10.18 19.08 11.25
N TYR A 467 -8.96 18.63 10.91
CA TYR A 467 -7.71 18.95 11.57
C TYR A 467 -6.97 20.04 10.76
#